data_d19f694605bda6a6ee02497d0173225a
#
_entry.id   d19f694605bda6a6ee02497d0173225a
#
_cell.length_a   1.000
_cell.length_b   1.000
_cell.length_c   1.000
_cell.angle_alpha   90.00
_cell.angle_beta   90.00
_cell.angle_gamma   90.00
#
_symmetry.space_group_name_H-M   'P 1'
#
loop_
_entity.id
_entity.type
_entity.pdbx_description
1 polymer ?
#
loop_
_entity_poly.entity_id
_entity_poly.type
_entity_poly.pdbx_seq_one_letter_code
_entity_poly.pdbx_strand_id
1 'polypeptide(L)'
;MTEHQVYLGLGSNIRPQHFLPLGLDELASRFGAMDVSCTYLSTAIGFEGPDFHNLVVGIVTTHRLNELSQILRAVEYQHGRDLNCTKFSSRTLDIDLLTYDDREGQFEDIVLPRKEITENAFVLRPFAEIAPDLVLPGQTQNLAALWQKYDATNQSLTPVALDWHGTRLPMLALRAKFQSEQPLATQHSLG
;
A
#
# COMPACT_ATOMS: atom_id res chain seq x y z
N MET A 1 -8.78 9.57 -20.93
CA MET A 1 -9.02 8.36 -20.11
C MET A 1 -9.35 8.84 -18.71
N THR A 2 -10.28 8.19 -18.01
CA THR A 2 -10.64 8.55 -16.64
C THR A 2 -9.55 8.09 -15.70
N GLU A 3 -9.10 8.98 -14.80
CA GLU A 3 -8.16 8.64 -13.74
C GLU A 3 -8.93 8.12 -12.52
N HIS A 4 -8.36 7.16 -11.84
CA HIS A 4 -8.91 6.49 -10.66
C HIS A 4 -7.93 6.63 -9.50
N GLN A 5 -8.44 7.06 -8.34
CA GLN A 5 -7.68 7.07 -7.09
C GLN A 5 -7.75 5.69 -6.45
N VAL A 6 -6.61 5.09 -6.18
CA VAL A 6 -6.51 3.73 -5.64
C VAL A 6 -5.57 3.71 -4.45
N TYR A 7 -5.92 2.93 -3.43
CA TYR A 7 -5.03 2.66 -2.30
C TYR A 7 -4.72 1.18 -2.21
N LEU A 8 -3.45 0.88 -1.98
CA LEU A 8 -2.88 -0.46 -1.94
C LEU A 8 -2.22 -0.70 -0.58
N GLY A 9 -2.46 -1.87 0.00
CA GLY A 9 -1.69 -2.35 1.15
C GLY A 9 -0.53 -3.21 0.65
N LEU A 10 0.68 -2.96 1.12
CA LEU A 10 1.85 -3.78 0.84
C LEU A 10 2.32 -4.44 2.13
N GLY A 11 2.58 -5.76 2.05
CA GLY A 11 3.07 -6.56 3.16
C GLY A 11 4.22 -7.48 2.76
N SER A 12 5.15 -7.71 3.68
CA SER A 12 6.24 -8.69 3.52
C SER A 12 6.74 -9.18 4.87
N ASN A 13 6.97 -10.50 5.02
CA ASN A 13 7.65 -11.09 6.18
C ASN A 13 8.82 -12.00 5.79
N ILE A 14 9.15 -12.08 4.50
CA ILE A 14 10.34 -12.73 3.98
C ILE A 14 11.24 -11.67 3.38
N ARG A 15 12.36 -11.34 4.05
CA ARG A 15 13.31 -10.30 3.62
C ARG A 15 12.63 -8.97 3.28
N PRO A 16 11.80 -8.38 4.16
CA PRO A 16 10.97 -7.21 3.86
C PRO A 16 11.79 -5.98 3.41
N GLN A 17 13.01 -5.80 3.94
CA GLN A 17 13.93 -4.72 3.54
C GLN A 17 14.43 -4.87 2.08
N HIS A 18 14.21 -6.00 1.46
CA HIS A 18 14.53 -6.25 0.05
C HIS A 18 13.27 -6.18 -0.83
N PHE A 19 12.20 -6.86 -0.43
CA PHE A 19 11.03 -7.01 -1.31
C PHE A 19 10.08 -5.82 -1.30
N LEU A 20 9.93 -5.09 -0.19
CA LEU A 20 9.09 -3.88 -0.17
C LEU A 20 9.66 -2.77 -1.07
N PRO A 21 10.97 -2.43 -1.04
CA PRO A 21 11.54 -1.49 -2.01
C PRO A 21 11.34 -1.92 -3.46
N LEU A 22 11.54 -3.20 -3.80
CA LEU A 22 11.27 -3.71 -5.14
C LEU A 22 9.80 -3.55 -5.55
N GLY A 23 8.86 -3.83 -4.64
CA GLY A 23 7.44 -3.60 -4.86
C GLY A 23 7.12 -2.12 -5.11
N LEU A 24 7.72 -1.22 -4.33
CA LEU A 24 7.58 0.22 -4.53
C LEU A 24 8.15 0.67 -5.89
N ASP A 25 9.29 0.12 -6.32
CA ASP A 25 9.89 0.41 -7.63
C ASP A 25 8.98 -0.01 -8.78
N GLU A 26 8.40 -1.21 -8.68
CA GLU A 26 7.45 -1.72 -9.68
C GLU A 26 6.21 -0.83 -9.78
N LEU A 27 5.66 -0.40 -8.64
CA LEU A 27 4.51 0.49 -8.62
C LEU A 27 4.86 1.89 -9.15
N ALA A 28 6.00 2.46 -8.74
CA ALA A 28 6.47 3.76 -9.22
C ALA A 28 6.72 3.77 -10.74
N SER A 29 7.31 2.68 -11.26
CA SER A 29 7.56 2.52 -12.70
C SER A 29 6.27 2.48 -13.53
N ARG A 30 5.18 1.92 -12.97
CA ARG A 30 3.91 1.72 -13.69
C ARG A 30 2.94 2.88 -13.52
N PHE A 31 2.90 3.48 -12.34
CA PHE A 31 1.88 4.46 -11.95
C PHE A 31 2.44 5.86 -11.70
N GLY A 32 3.76 6.02 -11.71
CA GLY A 32 4.41 7.33 -11.48
C GLY A 32 4.42 7.74 -10.01
N ALA A 33 4.05 8.98 -9.75
CA ALA A 33 4.06 9.53 -8.38
C ALA A 33 3.09 8.80 -7.46
N MET A 34 3.52 8.55 -6.23
CA MET A 34 2.76 7.82 -5.22
C MET A 34 2.82 8.53 -3.87
N ASP A 35 1.76 8.40 -3.09
CA ASP A 35 1.79 8.67 -1.65
C ASP A 35 2.19 7.38 -0.93
N VAL A 36 3.21 7.41 -0.07
CA VAL A 36 3.71 6.23 0.67
C VAL A 36 3.68 6.53 2.16
N SER A 37 3.06 5.64 2.94
CA SER A 37 2.99 5.76 4.40
C SER A 37 4.29 5.37 5.09
N CYS A 38 4.33 5.54 6.42
CA CYS A 38 5.29 4.84 7.26
C CYS A 38 5.13 3.32 7.13
N THR A 39 6.23 2.58 7.40
CA THR A 39 6.22 1.12 7.49
C THR A 39 6.05 0.69 8.94
N TYR A 40 5.20 -0.29 9.17
CA TYR A 40 4.90 -0.82 10.49
C TYR A 40 5.18 -2.31 10.59
N LEU A 41 5.86 -2.70 11.66
CA LEU A 41 5.99 -4.09 12.08
C LEU A 41 4.73 -4.52 12.81
N SER A 42 4.17 -5.65 12.43
CA SER A 42 3.04 -6.30 13.10
C SER A 42 3.22 -7.81 13.15
N THR A 43 2.69 -8.44 14.19
CA THR A 43 2.68 -9.91 14.29
C THR A 43 1.83 -10.51 13.18
N ALA A 44 2.25 -11.68 12.66
CA ALA A 44 1.49 -12.43 11.68
C ALA A 44 0.12 -12.83 12.26
N ILE A 45 -0.95 -12.60 11.48
CA ILE A 45 -2.32 -12.96 11.88
C ILE A 45 -2.71 -14.30 11.23
N GLY A 46 -3.22 -15.22 12.05
CA GLY A 46 -3.79 -16.49 11.59
C GLY A 46 -2.80 -17.63 11.33
N PHE A 47 -1.50 -17.40 11.56
CA PHE A 47 -0.48 -18.45 11.51
C PHE A 47 0.75 -18.05 12.34
N GLU A 48 1.58 -19.03 12.70
CA GLU A 48 2.89 -18.80 13.33
C GLU A 48 3.93 -18.51 12.24
N GLY A 49 4.57 -17.35 12.31
CA GLY A 49 5.58 -16.93 11.34
C GLY A 49 6.27 -15.64 11.75
N PRO A 50 7.27 -15.19 10.96
CA PRO A 50 7.92 -13.92 11.18
C PRO A 50 6.93 -12.76 11.11
N ASP A 51 7.21 -11.68 11.84
CA ASP A 51 6.45 -10.45 11.81
C ASP A 51 6.44 -9.83 10.40
N PHE A 52 5.33 -9.21 10.04
CA PHE A 52 5.17 -8.49 8.77
C PHE A 52 5.62 -7.05 8.89
N HIS A 53 6.26 -6.56 7.84
CA HIS A 53 6.39 -5.14 7.55
C HIS A 53 5.25 -4.74 6.61
N ASN A 54 4.44 -3.76 7.02
CA ASN A 54 3.27 -3.31 6.28
C ASN A 54 3.33 -1.81 6.05
N LEU A 55 2.87 -1.38 4.88
CA LEU A 55 2.69 0.02 4.51
C LEU A 55 1.49 0.17 3.56
N VAL A 56 1.03 1.39 3.36
CA VAL A 56 -0.03 1.71 2.40
C VAL A 56 0.49 2.70 1.37
N VAL A 57 0.09 2.49 0.12
CA VAL A 57 0.45 3.34 -1.02
C VAL A 57 -0.80 3.87 -1.69
N GLY A 58 -0.83 5.17 -1.98
CA GLY A 58 -1.83 5.81 -2.83
C GLY A 58 -1.28 6.01 -4.24
N ILE A 59 -2.02 5.60 -5.26
CA ILE A 59 -1.69 5.74 -6.68
C ILE A 59 -2.85 6.35 -7.45
N VAL A 60 -2.54 6.96 -8.58
CA VAL A 60 -3.52 7.34 -9.61
C VAL A 60 -3.28 6.48 -10.85
N THR A 61 -4.34 5.93 -11.42
CA THR A 61 -4.24 5.05 -12.58
C THR A 61 -5.40 5.23 -13.56
N THR A 62 -5.18 4.92 -14.83
CA THR A 62 -6.24 4.84 -15.86
C THR A 62 -6.69 3.39 -16.13
N HIS A 63 -6.06 2.40 -15.47
CA HIS A 63 -6.45 1.00 -15.60
C HIS A 63 -7.78 0.71 -14.93
N ARG A 64 -8.61 -0.08 -15.58
CA ARG A 64 -9.84 -0.61 -14.95
C ARG A 64 -9.51 -1.56 -13.81
N LEU A 65 -10.46 -1.74 -12.91
CA LEU A 65 -10.29 -2.55 -11.69
C LEU A 65 -9.69 -3.95 -11.96
N ASN A 66 -10.23 -4.67 -12.95
CA ASN A 66 -9.76 -6.02 -13.28
C ASN A 66 -8.36 -6.03 -13.89
N GLU A 67 -8.05 -5.05 -14.75
CA GLU A 67 -6.70 -4.89 -15.33
C GLU A 67 -5.68 -4.59 -14.23
N LEU A 68 -6.02 -3.66 -13.33
CA LEU A 68 -5.17 -3.32 -12.19
C LEU A 68 -4.91 -4.55 -11.31
N SER A 69 -5.95 -5.32 -10.96
CA SER A 69 -5.80 -6.55 -10.17
C SER A 69 -4.85 -7.55 -10.82
N GLN A 70 -4.92 -7.73 -12.14
CA GLN A 70 -4.00 -8.60 -12.88
C GLN A 70 -2.56 -8.07 -12.85
N ILE A 71 -2.37 -6.75 -12.99
CA ILE A 71 -1.05 -6.11 -12.89
C ILE A 71 -0.44 -6.34 -11.51
N LEU A 72 -1.20 -6.11 -10.42
CA LEU A 72 -0.72 -6.30 -9.06
C LEU A 72 -0.34 -7.76 -8.79
N ARG A 73 -1.15 -8.73 -9.20
CA ARG A 73 -0.83 -10.15 -9.12
C ARG A 73 0.44 -10.52 -9.89
N ALA A 74 0.63 -9.95 -11.09
CA ALA A 74 1.84 -10.18 -11.88
C ALA A 74 3.09 -9.68 -11.15
N VAL A 75 3.02 -8.52 -10.49
CA VAL A 75 4.11 -7.99 -9.65
C VAL A 75 4.44 -8.95 -8.51
N GLU A 76 3.44 -9.45 -7.78
CA GLU A 76 3.66 -10.42 -6.70
C GLU A 76 4.35 -11.70 -7.19
N TYR A 77 3.91 -12.25 -8.32
CA TYR A 77 4.52 -13.46 -8.91
C TYR A 77 5.96 -13.23 -9.35
N GLN A 78 6.27 -12.08 -9.94
CA GLN A 78 7.64 -11.71 -10.31
C GLN A 78 8.57 -11.64 -9.10
N HIS A 79 8.03 -11.32 -7.92
CA HIS A 79 8.78 -11.21 -6.68
C HIS A 79 8.65 -12.42 -5.74
N GLY A 80 8.33 -13.59 -6.29
CA GLY A 80 8.45 -14.87 -5.60
C GLY A 80 7.19 -15.35 -4.88
N ARG A 81 6.01 -14.82 -5.22
CA ARG A 81 4.75 -15.44 -4.78
C ARG A 81 4.61 -16.81 -5.43
N ASP A 82 4.48 -17.86 -4.61
CA ASP A 82 4.22 -19.21 -5.10
C ASP A 82 2.75 -19.30 -5.58
N LEU A 83 2.54 -19.90 -6.75
CA LEU A 83 1.21 -20.18 -7.30
C LEU A 83 0.37 -21.09 -6.40
N ASN A 84 1.05 -21.95 -5.61
CA ASN A 84 0.42 -22.90 -4.70
C ASN A 84 0.36 -22.41 -3.24
N CYS A 85 0.68 -21.11 -2.99
CA CYS A 85 0.73 -20.64 -1.61
C CYS A 85 -0.66 -20.63 -0.96
N THR A 86 -0.72 -21.17 0.26
CA THR A 86 -1.94 -21.20 1.07
C THR A 86 -2.29 -19.79 1.59
N LYS A 87 -3.58 -19.58 1.87
CA LYS A 87 -4.02 -18.43 2.66
C LYS A 87 -3.33 -18.48 4.03
N PHE A 88 -2.91 -17.35 4.58
CA PHE A 88 -2.14 -17.26 5.82
C PHE A 88 -0.81 -18.02 5.77
N SER A 89 0.10 -17.55 4.98
CA SER A 89 1.48 -18.02 4.89
C SER A 89 2.45 -16.85 4.73
N SER A 90 3.74 -17.12 4.95
CA SER A 90 4.79 -16.11 4.72
C SER A 90 4.82 -15.62 3.29
N ARG A 91 5.08 -14.32 3.09
CA ARG A 91 5.09 -13.63 1.79
C ARG A 91 6.39 -12.89 1.59
N THR A 92 6.93 -12.99 0.40
CA THR A 92 7.98 -12.10 -0.11
C THR A 92 7.43 -10.70 -0.35
N LEU A 93 6.33 -10.64 -1.12
CA LEU A 93 5.56 -9.44 -1.41
C LEU A 93 4.08 -9.81 -1.52
N ASP A 94 3.24 -9.07 -0.82
CA ASP A 94 1.77 -9.16 -0.89
C ASP A 94 1.24 -7.76 -1.19
N ILE A 95 0.36 -7.63 -2.19
CA ILE A 95 -0.20 -6.35 -2.62
C ILE A 95 -1.72 -6.46 -2.65
N ASP A 96 -2.35 -5.90 -1.64
CA ASP A 96 -3.80 -5.89 -1.51
C ASP A 96 -4.39 -4.59 -2.05
N LEU A 97 -5.38 -4.70 -2.93
CA LEU A 97 -6.18 -3.57 -3.39
C LEU A 97 -7.19 -3.22 -2.30
N LEU A 98 -7.00 -2.07 -1.62
CA LEU A 98 -7.80 -1.63 -0.48
C LEU A 98 -9.06 -0.89 -0.89
N THR A 99 -8.90 0.09 -1.79
CA THR A 99 -10.00 0.89 -2.36
C THR A 99 -9.73 1.19 -3.82
N TYR A 100 -10.79 1.47 -4.56
CA TYR A 100 -10.73 1.95 -5.94
C TYR A 100 -11.85 2.99 -6.13
N ASP A 101 -11.50 4.27 -6.15
CA ASP A 101 -12.42 5.39 -6.02
C ASP A 101 -13.36 5.21 -4.80
N ASP A 102 -14.64 5.44 -5.00
CA ASP A 102 -15.74 5.24 -4.05
C ASP A 102 -16.50 3.92 -4.27
N ARG A 103 -15.90 2.94 -4.97
CA ARG A 103 -16.57 1.68 -5.26
C ARG A 103 -16.83 0.88 -4.00
N GLU A 104 -18.07 0.37 -3.93
CA GLU A 104 -18.54 -0.49 -2.84
C GLU A 104 -19.22 -1.74 -3.43
N GLY A 105 -18.91 -2.90 -2.84
CA GLY A 105 -19.53 -4.18 -3.21
C GLY A 105 -18.53 -5.18 -3.75
N GLN A 106 -19.06 -6.24 -4.36
CA GLN A 106 -18.29 -7.32 -4.94
C GLN A 106 -18.14 -7.15 -6.44
N PHE A 107 -16.89 -7.21 -6.92
CA PHE A 107 -16.48 -7.12 -8.32
C PHE A 107 -15.67 -8.38 -8.65
N GLU A 108 -16.34 -9.40 -9.20
CA GLU A 108 -15.75 -10.74 -9.40
C GLU A 108 -15.23 -11.33 -8.09
N ASP A 109 -13.91 -11.48 -7.94
CA ASP A 109 -13.23 -11.98 -6.74
C ASP A 109 -12.73 -10.87 -5.78
N ILE A 110 -13.01 -9.59 -6.11
CA ILE A 110 -12.58 -8.42 -5.34
C ILE A 110 -13.76 -7.84 -4.59
N VAL A 111 -13.62 -7.66 -3.28
CA VAL A 111 -14.60 -6.94 -2.44
C VAL A 111 -13.99 -5.61 -2.02
N LEU A 112 -14.71 -4.52 -2.27
CA LEU A 112 -14.28 -3.15 -1.95
C LEU A 112 -15.35 -2.41 -1.12
N PRO A 113 -14.94 -1.49 -0.24
CA PRO A 113 -13.56 -1.41 0.29
C PRO A 113 -13.19 -2.69 1.02
N ARG A 114 -11.90 -3.01 1.08
CA ARG A 114 -11.44 -4.18 1.85
C ARG A 114 -11.83 -4.01 3.32
N LYS A 115 -12.45 -5.06 3.89
CA LYS A 115 -12.88 -5.03 5.30
C LYS A 115 -11.69 -4.93 6.27
N GLU A 116 -10.53 -5.46 5.87
CA GLU A 116 -9.28 -5.42 6.63
C GLU A 116 -8.83 -3.99 6.96
N ILE A 117 -9.31 -2.97 6.24
CA ILE A 117 -9.01 -1.56 6.53
C ILE A 117 -9.48 -1.19 7.94
N THR A 118 -10.66 -1.62 8.34
CA THR A 118 -11.23 -1.30 9.65
C THR A 118 -11.00 -2.38 10.71
N GLU A 119 -10.61 -3.59 10.29
CA GLU A 119 -10.36 -4.71 11.19
C GLU A 119 -8.91 -4.80 11.66
N ASN A 120 -7.94 -4.27 10.87
CA ASN A 120 -6.52 -4.46 11.13
C ASN A 120 -5.77 -3.14 11.32
N ALA A 121 -5.12 -2.99 12.49
CA ALA A 121 -4.31 -1.83 12.82
C ALA A 121 -3.21 -1.56 11.79
N PHE A 122 -2.56 -2.62 11.27
CA PHE A 122 -1.47 -2.53 10.29
C PHE A 122 -1.93 -2.10 8.89
N VAL A 123 -3.24 -2.02 8.64
CA VAL A 123 -3.84 -1.41 7.44
C VAL A 123 -4.36 -0.01 7.77
N LEU A 124 -5.18 0.12 8.83
CA LEU A 124 -5.84 1.38 9.15
C LEU A 124 -4.84 2.49 9.51
N ARG A 125 -3.81 2.18 10.33
CA ARG A 125 -2.83 3.19 10.76
C ARG A 125 -2.08 3.81 9.59
N PRO A 126 -1.38 3.05 8.74
CA PRO A 126 -0.66 3.62 7.61
C PRO A 126 -1.60 4.28 6.58
N PHE A 127 -2.83 3.78 6.41
CA PHE A 127 -3.79 4.39 5.50
C PHE A 127 -4.26 5.75 6.02
N ALA A 128 -4.56 5.89 7.31
CA ALA A 128 -4.92 7.15 7.93
C ALA A 128 -3.80 8.22 7.86
N GLU A 129 -2.55 7.82 7.67
CA GLU A 129 -1.44 8.76 7.49
C GLU A 129 -1.44 9.46 6.13
N ILE A 130 -1.77 8.73 5.07
CA ILE A 130 -1.71 9.26 3.70
C ILE A 130 -3.06 9.78 3.18
N ALA A 131 -4.16 9.34 3.80
CA ALA A 131 -5.51 9.76 3.43
C ALA A 131 -6.38 10.04 4.67
N PRO A 132 -5.97 10.94 5.60
CA PRO A 132 -6.66 11.14 6.88
C PRO A 132 -8.12 11.55 6.74
N ASP A 133 -8.44 12.31 5.70
CA ASP A 133 -9.77 12.88 5.47
C ASP A 133 -10.70 11.98 4.64
N LEU A 134 -10.18 10.86 4.14
CA LEU A 134 -10.97 9.91 3.34
C LEU A 134 -12.04 9.26 4.20
N VAL A 135 -13.29 9.35 3.73
CA VAL A 135 -14.43 8.60 4.26
C VAL A 135 -14.69 7.41 3.33
N LEU A 136 -14.56 6.20 3.85
CA LEU A 136 -14.80 4.99 3.07
C LEU A 136 -16.31 4.82 2.81
N PRO A 137 -16.71 4.23 1.68
CA PRO A 137 -18.07 3.78 1.47
C PRO A 137 -18.60 2.99 2.67
N GLY A 138 -19.86 3.23 3.05
CA GLY A 138 -20.47 2.61 4.24
C GLY A 138 -20.00 3.14 5.59
N GLN A 139 -19.02 4.06 5.65
CA GLN A 139 -18.56 4.70 6.89
C GLN A 139 -19.10 6.12 7.03
N THR A 140 -19.23 6.58 8.27
CA THR A 140 -19.65 7.97 8.60
C THR A 140 -18.49 8.82 9.09
N GLN A 141 -17.33 8.23 9.30
CA GLN A 141 -16.12 8.84 9.83
C GLN A 141 -14.96 8.68 8.84
N ASN A 142 -14.08 9.69 8.81
CA ASN A 142 -12.84 9.60 8.02
C ASN A 142 -11.82 8.67 8.70
N LEU A 143 -10.78 8.30 7.94
CA LEU A 143 -9.75 7.36 8.42
C LEU A 143 -9.03 7.85 9.68
N ALA A 144 -8.79 9.16 9.82
CA ALA A 144 -8.17 9.71 11.02
C ALA A 144 -9.04 9.50 12.27
N ALA A 145 -10.35 9.74 12.15
CA ALA A 145 -11.29 9.53 13.25
C ALA A 145 -11.49 8.03 13.56
N LEU A 146 -11.50 7.18 12.54
CA LEU A 146 -11.54 5.73 12.74
C LEU A 146 -10.29 5.25 13.49
N TRP A 147 -9.10 5.72 13.12
CA TRP A 147 -7.87 5.36 13.82
C TRP A 147 -7.85 5.85 15.28
N GLN A 148 -8.32 7.07 15.56
CA GLN A 148 -8.39 7.59 16.93
C GLN A 148 -9.27 6.75 17.87
N LYS A 149 -10.27 6.05 17.31
CA LYS A 149 -11.19 5.20 18.07
C LYS A 149 -10.83 3.72 18.03
N TYR A 150 -9.82 3.36 17.21
CA TYR A 150 -9.42 1.98 17.04
C TYR A 150 -8.75 1.44 18.31
N ASP A 151 -9.25 0.30 18.79
CA ASP A 151 -8.62 -0.41 19.91
C ASP A 151 -7.45 -1.28 19.40
N ALA A 152 -6.25 -0.71 19.49
CA ALA A 152 -5.01 -1.37 19.07
C ALA A 152 -4.40 -2.29 20.15
N THR A 153 -5.06 -2.54 21.28
CA THR A 153 -4.49 -3.31 22.40
C THR A 153 -4.08 -4.72 22.02
N ASN A 154 -4.80 -5.33 21.07
CA ASN A 154 -4.53 -6.68 20.57
C ASN A 154 -3.72 -6.73 19.28
N GLN A 155 -3.36 -5.59 18.70
CA GLN A 155 -2.60 -5.48 17.45
C GLN A 155 -1.51 -4.42 17.60
N SER A 156 -0.43 -4.81 18.27
CA SER A 156 0.72 -3.92 18.47
C SER A 156 1.37 -3.55 17.13
N LEU A 157 1.65 -2.28 16.94
CA LEU A 157 2.35 -1.74 15.79
C LEU A 157 3.63 -1.04 16.24
N THR A 158 4.74 -1.38 15.62
CA THR A 158 6.01 -0.68 15.81
C THR A 158 6.44 -0.02 14.49
N PRO A 159 6.61 1.31 14.44
CA PRO A 159 7.15 1.95 13.25
C PRO A 159 8.59 1.48 13.02
N VAL A 160 8.90 1.08 11.79
CA VAL A 160 10.21 0.58 11.40
C VAL A 160 10.72 1.33 10.17
N ALA A 161 12.03 1.53 10.11
CA ALA A 161 12.64 2.17 8.96
C ALA A 161 12.65 1.21 7.76
N LEU A 162 12.27 1.73 6.60
CA LEU A 162 12.46 1.10 5.30
C LEU A 162 13.34 2.03 4.46
N ASP A 163 14.44 1.52 3.93
CA ASP A 163 15.31 2.28 3.04
C ASP A 163 14.82 2.07 1.59
N TRP A 164 14.42 3.17 0.93
CA TRP A 164 14.02 3.16 -0.46
C TRP A 164 14.77 4.29 -1.19
N HIS A 165 15.71 3.92 -2.08
CA HIS A 165 16.59 4.83 -2.82
C HIS A 165 17.33 5.84 -1.93
N GLY A 166 17.87 5.39 -0.79
CA GLY A 166 18.58 6.23 0.16
C GLY A 166 17.64 7.15 0.97
N THR A 167 16.36 7.04 0.77
CA THR A 167 15.33 7.72 1.57
C THR A 167 14.83 6.77 2.64
N ARG A 168 15.05 7.11 3.91
CA ARG A 168 14.49 6.37 5.04
C ARG A 168 13.00 6.68 5.17
N LEU A 169 12.14 5.73 4.82
CA LEU A 169 10.75 5.77 5.26
C LEU A 169 10.70 5.28 6.72
N PRO A 170 10.34 6.04 7.73
CA PRO A 170 9.19 6.90 7.82
C PRO A 170 9.58 8.34 8.13
N MET A 171 9.15 9.27 7.35
CA MET A 171 9.07 10.64 7.83
C MET A 171 7.85 11.30 7.16
N LEU A 172 6.88 11.68 7.95
CA LEU A 172 5.77 12.57 7.57
C LEU A 172 6.23 13.86 6.82
N ALA A 173 7.52 14.20 6.97
CA ALA A 173 8.15 15.32 6.28
C ALA A 173 8.51 15.05 4.81
N LEU A 174 8.45 13.81 4.32
CA LEU A 174 8.85 13.45 2.95
C LEU A 174 7.74 13.65 1.92
N ARG A 175 6.49 13.82 2.33
CA ARG A 175 5.38 14.16 1.43
C ARG A 175 5.67 15.38 0.53
N ALA A 176 6.45 16.34 1.03
CA ALA A 176 6.78 17.56 0.29
C ALA A 176 7.96 17.41 -0.67
N LYS A 177 8.88 16.47 -0.46
CA LYS A 177 10.10 16.32 -1.26
C LYS A 177 9.93 15.53 -2.55
N PHE A 178 9.11 14.48 -2.56
CA PHE A 178 8.86 13.68 -3.77
C PHE A 178 8.06 14.41 -4.85
N GLN A 179 7.30 15.45 -4.51
CA GLN A 179 6.62 16.29 -5.49
C GLN A 179 7.53 17.32 -6.15
N SER A 180 8.72 17.59 -5.61
CA SER A 180 9.63 18.65 -6.08
C SER A 180 10.85 18.17 -6.85
N GLU A 181 11.16 16.87 -6.89
CA GLU A 181 12.31 16.32 -7.62
C GLU A 181 11.88 15.52 -8.86
N GLN A 182 11.11 16.14 -9.75
CA GLN A 182 11.13 15.71 -11.14
C GLN A 182 12.42 16.24 -11.77
N PRO A 183 13.25 15.40 -12.40
CA PRO A 183 14.39 15.89 -13.17
C PRO A 183 13.85 16.81 -14.27
N LEU A 184 14.30 18.05 -14.27
CA LEU A 184 14.10 19.01 -15.37
C LEU A 184 14.45 18.30 -16.68
N ALA A 185 13.44 18.06 -17.51
CA ALA A 185 13.64 17.60 -18.87
C ALA A 185 14.59 18.58 -19.55
N THR A 186 15.79 18.13 -19.85
CA THR A 186 16.79 18.84 -20.63
C THR A 186 16.18 19.10 -22.00
N GLN A 187 15.67 20.32 -22.22
CA GLN A 187 15.35 20.78 -23.55
C GLN A 187 16.67 20.85 -24.34
N HIS A 188 16.91 19.87 -25.19
CA HIS A 188 17.91 20.01 -26.24
C HIS A 188 17.35 20.99 -27.23
N SER A 189 17.83 22.25 -27.13
CA SER A 189 17.77 23.22 -28.22
C SER A 189 18.60 22.66 -29.36
N LEU A 190 17.93 22.30 -30.46
CA LEU A 190 18.55 22.19 -31.74
C LEU A 190 18.66 23.64 -32.28
N GLY A 191 19.90 24.12 -32.31
CA GLY A 191 20.31 25.25 -33.15
C GLY A 191 20.88 24.71 -34.45
#